data_1d38a5e61e178bf5d1b8cb043609fb09
#
_entry.id   1d38a5e61e178bf5d1b8cb043609fb09
#
_cell.length_a   1.000
_cell.length_b   1.000
_cell.length_c   1.000
_cell.angle_alpha   90.00
_cell.angle_beta   90.00
_cell.angle_gamma   90.00
#
_symmetry.space_group_name_H-M   'P 1'
#
loop_
_entity.id
_entity.type
_entity.pdbx_description
1 polymer ?
#
loop_
_entity_poly.entity_id
_entity_poly.type
_entity_poly.pdbx_seq_one_letter_code
_entity_poly.pdbx_strand_id
1 'polypeptide(L)'
;MSLTTTVIGSLPRLHEDLKKSIKLAIDLQVSIGISIISDGEQRTDMLSYMSNSMHGINKVNEKVFITGKIRPIEEITNSFKVADFLEAKSYIKERGYENKLKVGITGPITFGFSAAINKLGPYKNLRDKELYKDVATVVNKIAKQIQHYDGLVQIDEPGVSAGFLDPNLSEEPLNIATEDLDPKLTSIHVCGKLNSNILKTLGKIKNLSILSLEFAGSSDNVATLSKSLLSISSKKVGVGCMKVNVLSQEDLTPIEKSVEIVRNVSSIVGSNKIAYIHPDCGLRKTSIELATVILKNLKEVSGKVKL
;
A
#
# COMPACT_ATOMS: atom_id res chain seq x y z
N MET A 1 -2.06 0.96 25.97
CA MET A 1 -1.29 0.14 24.99
C MET A 1 -0.78 1.08 23.90
N SER A 2 0.40 0.83 23.33
CA SER A 2 0.90 1.58 22.19
C SER A 2 0.10 1.24 20.94
N LEU A 3 -0.04 2.21 20.02
CA LEU A 3 -0.67 1.97 18.72
C LEU A 3 0.16 1.01 17.86
N THR A 4 -0.51 0.18 17.06
CA THR A 4 0.12 -0.64 16.04
C THR A 4 0.79 0.27 15.01
N THR A 5 2.05 -0.01 14.67
CA THR A 5 2.81 0.71 13.63
C THR A 5 3.01 -0.17 12.40
N THR A 6 3.02 0.43 11.21
CA THR A 6 3.36 -0.27 9.98
C THR A 6 4.05 0.68 8.99
N VAL A 7 4.61 0.12 7.92
CA VAL A 7 5.08 0.84 6.72
C VAL A 7 4.05 0.70 5.60
N ILE A 8 4.10 1.51 4.55
CA ILE A 8 3.27 1.27 3.36
C ILE A 8 3.79 0.05 2.62
N GLY A 9 5.06 0.02 2.27
CA GLY A 9 5.71 -1.13 1.63
C GLY A 9 7.17 -0.85 1.38
N SER A 10 7.46 0.02 0.41
CA SER A 10 8.80 0.26 -0.08
C SER A 10 9.68 1.05 0.90
N LEU A 11 10.93 0.59 1.02
CA LEU A 11 12.06 1.28 1.66
C LEU A 11 13.11 1.64 0.62
N PRO A 12 14.07 2.54 0.93
CA PRO A 12 15.25 2.73 0.10
C PRO A 12 15.96 1.40 -0.13
N ARG A 13 16.63 1.26 -1.27
CA ARG A 13 17.43 0.07 -1.54
C ARG A 13 18.60 -0.02 -0.55
N LEU A 14 18.71 -1.15 0.18
CA LEU A 14 19.67 -1.30 1.28
C LEU A 14 20.94 -2.07 0.88
N HIS A 15 20.88 -2.86 -0.20
CA HIS A 15 22.02 -3.62 -0.70
C HIS A 15 21.84 -3.99 -2.17
N GLU A 16 22.95 -4.18 -2.90
CA GLU A 16 22.91 -4.60 -4.32
C GLU A 16 22.33 -6.01 -4.48
N ASP A 17 22.75 -6.95 -3.65
CA ASP A 17 22.13 -8.30 -3.59
C ASP A 17 20.71 -8.18 -3.05
N LEU A 18 19.74 -8.72 -3.81
CA LEU A 18 18.32 -8.59 -3.50
C LEU A 18 17.94 -9.30 -2.19
N LYS A 19 18.38 -10.54 -2.01
CA LYS A 19 18.01 -11.31 -0.81
C LYS A 19 18.57 -10.66 0.44
N LYS A 20 19.82 -10.23 0.38
CA LYS A 20 20.43 -9.47 1.46
C LYS A 20 19.72 -8.16 1.72
N SER A 21 19.29 -7.45 0.68
CA SER A 21 18.52 -6.22 0.79
C SER A 21 17.17 -6.42 1.50
N ILE A 22 16.43 -7.50 1.15
CA ILE A 22 15.17 -7.88 1.82
C ILE A 22 15.42 -8.16 3.31
N LYS A 23 16.46 -8.96 3.64
CA LYS A 23 16.83 -9.28 5.03
C LYS A 23 17.16 -8.02 5.83
N LEU A 24 17.97 -7.12 5.27
CA LEU A 24 18.29 -5.83 5.91
C LEU A 24 17.05 -4.94 6.11
N ALA A 25 16.12 -4.95 5.16
CA ALA A 25 14.87 -4.20 5.28
C ALA A 25 13.98 -4.73 6.44
N ILE A 26 13.96 -6.05 6.63
CA ILE A 26 13.26 -6.69 7.74
C ILE A 26 13.94 -6.34 9.06
N ASP A 27 15.27 -6.55 9.15
CA ASP A 27 16.05 -6.30 10.37
C ASP A 27 15.95 -4.83 10.82
N LEU A 28 15.98 -3.87 9.88
CA LEU A 28 15.79 -2.46 10.17
C LEU A 28 14.44 -2.19 10.84
N GLN A 29 13.36 -2.71 10.26
CA GLN A 29 12.00 -2.51 10.78
C GLN A 29 11.82 -3.18 12.16
N VAL A 30 12.33 -4.40 12.33
CA VAL A 30 12.27 -5.14 13.60
C VAL A 30 13.09 -4.44 14.68
N SER A 31 14.31 -3.98 14.38
CA SER A 31 15.18 -3.28 15.34
C SER A 31 14.57 -1.97 15.86
N ILE A 32 13.77 -1.28 15.04
CA ILE A 32 13.04 -0.07 15.42
C ILE A 32 11.78 -0.42 16.23
N GLY A 33 11.27 -1.64 16.13
CA GLY A 33 10.06 -2.09 16.79
C GLY A 33 8.78 -1.74 16.03
N ILE A 34 8.83 -1.76 14.68
CA ILE A 34 7.64 -1.68 13.82
C ILE A 34 6.81 -2.96 13.99
N SER A 35 5.51 -2.82 14.21
CA SER A 35 4.63 -3.95 14.55
C SER A 35 4.29 -4.84 13.36
N ILE A 36 3.94 -4.23 12.23
CA ILE A 36 3.63 -4.91 10.96
C ILE A 36 4.67 -4.46 9.93
N ILE A 37 5.51 -5.38 9.50
CA ILE A 37 6.65 -5.11 8.62
C ILE A 37 6.37 -5.49 7.16
N SER A 38 7.23 -5.07 6.24
CA SER A 38 7.22 -5.47 4.83
C SER A 38 8.59 -6.02 4.41
N ASP A 39 8.67 -6.61 3.21
CA ASP A 39 9.91 -6.98 2.53
C ASP A 39 10.72 -5.75 2.06
N GLY A 40 10.15 -4.54 2.24
CA GLY A 40 10.73 -3.27 1.81
C GLY A 40 10.66 -3.04 0.30
N GLU A 41 10.02 -3.92 -0.46
CA GLU A 41 9.91 -3.86 -1.93
C GLU A 41 11.26 -3.65 -2.62
N GLN A 42 12.27 -4.38 -2.21
CA GLN A 42 13.68 -4.10 -2.53
C GLN A 42 14.07 -4.38 -3.99
N ARG A 43 13.22 -5.02 -4.82
CA ARG A 43 13.57 -5.44 -6.17
C ARG A 43 13.54 -4.30 -7.19
N THR A 44 12.41 -3.61 -7.32
CA THR A 44 12.18 -2.62 -8.38
C THR A 44 11.01 -1.70 -8.03
N ASP A 45 10.62 -0.80 -8.96
CA ASP A 45 9.43 0.03 -8.82
C ASP A 45 8.13 -0.78 -8.87
N MET A 46 7.03 -0.16 -8.43
CA MET A 46 5.74 -0.82 -8.27
C MET A 46 5.15 -1.38 -9.57
N LEU A 47 5.37 -0.72 -10.71
CA LEU A 47 4.86 -1.19 -12.00
C LEU A 47 5.67 -2.39 -12.51
N SER A 48 6.99 -2.30 -12.43
CA SER A 48 7.91 -3.37 -12.79
C SER A 48 7.71 -4.62 -11.94
N TYR A 49 7.40 -4.46 -10.65
CA TYR A 49 7.03 -5.58 -9.77
C TYR A 49 5.81 -6.34 -10.31
N MET A 50 4.76 -5.61 -10.68
CA MET A 50 3.51 -6.21 -11.13
C MET A 50 3.60 -6.80 -12.53
N SER A 51 4.40 -6.19 -13.43
CA SER A 51 4.51 -6.64 -14.83
C SER A 51 4.96 -8.09 -14.99
N ASN A 52 5.78 -8.60 -14.06
CA ASN A 52 6.22 -10.00 -14.03
C ASN A 52 5.10 -11.00 -13.71
N SER A 53 3.98 -10.53 -13.17
CA SER A 53 2.88 -11.38 -12.70
C SER A 53 1.83 -11.65 -13.76
N MET A 54 2.02 -11.14 -14.99
CA MET A 54 0.97 -11.16 -16.01
C MET A 54 1.49 -11.30 -17.44
N HIS A 55 0.72 -11.97 -18.26
CA HIS A 55 0.85 -11.95 -19.72
C HIS A 55 0.21 -10.68 -20.30
N GLY A 56 0.50 -10.39 -21.56
CA GLY A 56 -0.03 -9.23 -22.27
C GLY A 56 0.70 -7.92 -21.96
N ILE A 57 1.79 -7.99 -21.22
CA ILE A 57 2.64 -6.88 -20.82
C ILE A 57 4.06 -7.08 -21.36
N ASN A 58 4.68 -5.99 -21.78
CA ASN A 58 6.11 -5.92 -22.06
C ASN A 58 6.75 -4.76 -21.30
N LYS A 59 8.00 -4.90 -20.91
CA LYS A 59 8.78 -3.87 -20.23
C LYS A 59 10.00 -3.51 -21.07
N VAL A 60 10.18 -2.23 -21.35
CA VAL A 60 11.36 -1.68 -22.04
C VAL A 60 11.82 -0.44 -21.28
N ASN A 61 13.06 -0.42 -20.84
CA ASN A 61 13.67 0.71 -20.12
C ASN A 61 12.76 1.25 -18.99
N GLU A 62 12.32 0.38 -18.11
CA GLU A 62 11.44 0.69 -16.97
C GLU A 62 10.01 1.15 -17.33
N LYS A 63 9.69 1.33 -18.62
CA LYS A 63 8.33 1.60 -19.07
C LYS A 63 7.59 0.29 -19.33
N VAL A 64 6.37 0.23 -18.83
CA VAL A 64 5.46 -0.91 -19.02
C VAL A 64 4.50 -0.61 -20.17
N PHE A 65 4.30 -1.57 -21.06
CA PHE A 65 3.46 -1.47 -22.25
C PHE A 65 2.48 -2.62 -22.32
N ILE A 66 1.23 -2.34 -22.68
CA ILE A 66 0.25 -3.39 -22.94
C ILE A 66 0.43 -3.89 -24.38
N THR A 67 0.74 -5.17 -24.54
CA THR A 67 1.00 -5.81 -25.86
C THR A 67 -0.04 -6.84 -26.24
N GLY A 68 -0.87 -7.27 -25.28
CA GLY A 68 -1.94 -8.23 -25.48
C GLY A 68 -2.97 -8.15 -24.38
N LYS A 69 -3.96 -9.07 -24.39
CA LYS A 69 -4.93 -9.16 -23.29
C LYS A 69 -4.21 -9.53 -21.99
N ILE A 70 -4.44 -8.76 -20.94
CA ILE A 70 -3.83 -8.99 -19.62
C ILE A 70 -4.49 -10.20 -18.97
N ARG A 71 -3.66 -11.10 -18.45
CA ARG A 71 -4.09 -12.27 -17.68
C ARG A 71 -2.96 -12.68 -16.73
N PRO A 72 -3.27 -13.31 -15.58
CA PRO A 72 -2.22 -13.77 -14.68
C PRO A 72 -1.35 -14.85 -15.33
N ILE A 73 -0.09 -14.94 -14.92
CA ILE A 73 0.78 -16.09 -15.26
C ILE A 73 0.21 -17.36 -14.63
N GLU A 74 0.52 -18.51 -15.22
CA GLU A 74 0.02 -19.81 -14.79
C GLU A 74 0.41 -20.08 -13.32
N GLU A 75 1.70 -20.04 -13.03
CA GLU A 75 2.29 -20.27 -11.70
C GLU A 75 2.51 -18.95 -10.97
N ILE A 76 1.50 -18.43 -10.28
CA ILE A 76 1.57 -17.11 -9.62
C ILE A 76 2.63 -17.04 -8.51
N THR A 77 3.07 -18.18 -7.98
CA THR A 77 4.19 -18.28 -7.04
C THR A 77 5.51 -17.81 -7.63
N ASN A 78 5.65 -17.81 -8.96
CA ASN A 78 6.81 -17.29 -9.69
C ASN A 78 6.73 -15.76 -9.88
N SER A 79 5.64 -15.11 -9.48
CA SER A 79 5.57 -13.65 -9.50
C SER A 79 6.55 -13.06 -8.48
N PHE A 80 7.16 -11.92 -8.83
CA PHE A 80 8.11 -11.26 -7.93
C PHE A 80 7.51 -10.94 -6.57
N LYS A 81 6.25 -10.53 -6.52
CA LYS A 81 5.57 -10.21 -5.25
C LYS A 81 5.45 -11.43 -4.34
N VAL A 82 5.08 -12.58 -4.88
CA VAL A 82 4.96 -13.81 -4.08
C VAL A 82 6.34 -14.37 -3.72
N ALA A 83 7.28 -14.38 -4.66
CA ALA A 83 8.63 -14.90 -4.42
C ALA A 83 9.37 -14.11 -3.32
N ASP A 84 9.32 -12.77 -3.38
CA ASP A 84 9.97 -11.91 -2.37
C ASP A 84 9.26 -11.99 -1.01
N PHE A 85 7.92 -12.13 -1.00
CA PHE A 85 7.17 -12.40 0.23
C PHE A 85 7.58 -13.74 0.87
N LEU A 86 7.73 -14.80 0.09
CA LEU A 86 8.13 -16.11 0.62
C LEU A 86 9.58 -16.09 1.15
N GLU A 87 10.50 -15.39 0.48
CA GLU A 87 11.87 -15.16 0.99
C GLU A 87 11.82 -14.40 2.32
N ALA A 88 11.04 -13.31 2.41
CA ALA A 88 10.88 -12.52 3.62
C ALA A 88 10.27 -13.37 4.76
N LYS A 89 9.21 -14.13 4.47
CA LYS A 89 8.55 -15.01 5.45
C LYS A 89 9.49 -16.08 5.98
N SER A 90 10.29 -16.70 5.09
CA SER A 90 11.30 -17.69 5.48
C SER A 90 12.35 -17.09 6.43
N TYR A 91 12.83 -15.87 6.11
CA TYR A 91 13.81 -15.18 6.94
C TYR A 91 13.25 -14.78 8.31
N ILE A 92 12.03 -14.28 8.37
CA ILE A 92 11.33 -13.94 9.63
C ILE A 92 11.26 -15.20 10.52
N LYS A 93 10.90 -16.36 9.95
CA LYS A 93 10.84 -17.63 10.67
C LYS A 93 12.22 -18.08 11.16
N GLU A 94 13.24 -18.02 10.30
CA GLU A 94 14.64 -18.36 10.62
C GLU A 94 15.16 -17.53 11.81
N ARG A 95 14.82 -16.23 11.84
CA ARG A 95 15.23 -15.29 12.89
C ARG A 95 14.40 -15.37 14.18
N GLY A 96 13.29 -16.12 14.17
CA GLY A 96 12.34 -16.18 15.29
C GLY A 96 11.62 -14.86 15.55
N TYR A 97 11.43 -14.02 14.52
CA TYR A 97 10.67 -12.77 14.63
C TYR A 97 9.17 -13.06 14.65
N GLU A 98 8.43 -12.39 15.53
CA GLU A 98 6.97 -12.55 15.68
C GLU A 98 6.15 -11.52 14.86
N ASN A 99 6.83 -10.70 14.08
CA ASN A 99 6.21 -9.64 13.30
C ASN A 99 5.31 -10.20 12.20
N LYS A 100 4.14 -9.58 12.02
CA LYS A 100 3.29 -9.85 10.86
C LYS A 100 3.90 -9.22 9.61
N LEU A 101 3.88 -9.95 8.51
CA LEU A 101 4.38 -9.51 7.21
C LEU A 101 3.24 -9.03 6.34
N LYS A 102 3.36 -7.80 5.82
CA LYS A 102 2.43 -7.15 4.90
C LYS A 102 3.08 -6.98 3.53
N VAL A 103 2.30 -7.18 2.47
CA VAL A 103 2.73 -6.99 1.08
C VAL A 103 1.88 -5.91 0.42
N GLY A 104 2.54 -4.90 -0.16
CA GLY A 104 1.94 -3.94 -1.06
C GLY A 104 1.80 -4.52 -2.47
N ILE A 105 0.61 -4.49 -3.03
CA ILE A 105 0.31 -4.93 -4.40
C ILE A 105 -0.24 -3.73 -5.16
N THR A 106 0.38 -3.34 -6.26
CA THR A 106 -0.11 -2.22 -7.07
C THR A 106 -1.53 -2.50 -7.55
N GLY A 107 -2.43 -1.58 -7.28
CA GLY A 107 -3.85 -1.73 -7.57
C GLY A 107 -4.18 -1.65 -9.07
N PRO A 108 -5.37 -2.15 -9.45
CA PRO A 108 -5.75 -2.29 -10.86
C PRO A 108 -5.85 -0.97 -11.60
N ILE A 109 -6.31 0.11 -10.96
CA ILE A 109 -6.45 1.40 -11.60
C ILE A 109 -5.07 2.02 -11.84
N THR A 110 -4.22 2.01 -10.83
CA THR A 110 -2.83 2.53 -10.92
C THR A 110 -2.04 1.81 -12.00
N PHE A 111 -2.02 0.47 -11.98
CA PHE A 111 -1.28 -0.31 -12.96
C PHE A 111 -1.85 -0.16 -14.37
N GLY A 112 -3.17 -0.39 -14.52
CA GLY A 112 -3.84 -0.39 -15.82
C GLY A 112 -3.67 0.94 -16.55
N PHE A 113 -3.92 2.06 -15.86
CA PHE A 113 -3.75 3.39 -16.46
C PHE A 113 -2.29 3.66 -16.81
N SER A 114 -1.36 3.42 -15.89
CA SER A 114 0.07 3.70 -16.10
C SER A 114 0.69 2.89 -17.24
N ALA A 115 0.24 1.66 -17.46
CA ALA A 115 0.67 0.85 -18.58
C ALA A 115 0.01 1.30 -19.90
N ALA A 116 -1.29 1.64 -19.87
CA ALA A 116 -2.08 1.99 -21.04
C ALA A 116 -1.69 3.33 -21.67
N ILE A 117 -1.23 4.31 -20.89
CA ILE A 117 -0.73 5.59 -21.45
C ILE A 117 0.50 5.40 -22.34
N ASN A 118 1.30 4.35 -22.16
CA ASN A 118 2.44 4.04 -23.01
C ASN A 118 2.01 3.24 -24.25
N LYS A 119 1.08 2.28 -24.09
CA LYS A 119 0.47 1.52 -25.19
C LYS A 119 -0.77 0.82 -24.67
N LEU A 120 -1.88 1.01 -25.36
CA LEU A 120 -3.22 0.55 -24.94
C LEU A 120 -3.47 -0.95 -25.25
N GLY A 121 -2.68 -1.57 -26.13
CA GLY A 121 -2.88 -2.97 -26.52
C GLY A 121 -4.24 -3.20 -27.19
N PRO A 122 -4.97 -4.26 -26.81
CA PRO A 122 -6.28 -4.61 -27.39
C PRO A 122 -7.46 -3.82 -26.78
N TYR A 123 -7.23 -3.00 -25.76
CA TYR A 123 -8.29 -2.25 -25.10
C TYR A 123 -8.69 -1.00 -25.88
N LYS A 124 -9.95 -0.59 -25.81
CA LYS A 124 -10.53 0.46 -26.65
C LYS A 124 -10.00 1.86 -26.33
N ASN A 125 -9.85 2.17 -25.05
CA ASN A 125 -9.39 3.47 -24.55
C ASN A 125 -9.02 3.37 -23.06
N LEU A 126 -8.54 4.47 -22.47
CA LEU A 126 -8.15 4.55 -21.05
C LEU A 126 -9.31 4.38 -20.05
N ARG A 127 -10.57 4.39 -20.50
CA ARG A 127 -11.76 4.13 -19.69
C ARG A 127 -12.38 2.77 -19.95
N ASP A 128 -11.72 1.90 -20.72
CA ASP A 128 -12.19 0.56 -21.01
C ASP A 128 -12.19 -0.26 -19.71
N LYS A 129 -13.38 -0.63 -19.24
CA LYS A 129 -13.53 -1.36 -17.98
C LYS A 129 -12.83 -2.72 -17.99
N GLU A 130 -12.75 -3.37 -19.15
CA GLU A 130 -12.11 -4.68 -19.27
C GLU A 130 -10.60 -4.60 -18.95
N LEU A 131 -9.93 -3.48 -19.27
CA LEU A 131 -8.55 -3.25 -18.88
C LEU A 131 -8.36 -3.41 -17.35
N TYR A 132 -9.16 -2.70 -16.58
CA TYR A 132 -9.03 -2.67 -15.12
C TYR A 132 -9.51 -3.98 -14.46
N LYS A 133 -10.50 -4.66 -15.05
CA LYS A 133 -10.94 -5.99 -14.60
C LYS A 133 -9.88 -7.06 -14.83
N ASP A 134 -9.25 -7.07 -16.01
CA ASP A 134 -8.18 -8.01 -16.33
C ASP A 134 -6.99 -7.82 -15.38
N VAL A 135 -6.58 -6.57 -15.08
CA VAL A 135 -5.54 -6.29 -14.07
C VAL A 135 -6.01 -6.71 -12.67
N ALA A 136 -7.26 -6.43 -12.31
CA ALA A 136 -7.82 -6.79 -11.01
C ALA A 136 -7.79 -8.30 -10.75
N THR A 137 -8.01 -9.11 -11.79
CA THR A 137 -7.91 -10.57 -11.72
C THR A 137 -6.48 -11.01 -11.37
N VAL A 138 -5.45 -10.33 -11.91
CA VAL A 138 -4.06 -10.61 -11.55
C VAL A 138 -3.78 -10.21 -10.10
N VAL A 139 -4.21 -9.01 -9.69
CA VAL A 139 -4.07 -8.52 -8.31
C VAL A 139 -4.70 -9.51 -7.32
N ASN A 140 -5.92 -9.98 -7.62
CA ASN A 140 -6.64 -10.94 -6.79
C ASN A 140 -5.88 -12.27 -6.66
N LYS A 141 -5.34 -12.81 -7.77
CA LYS A 141 -4.58 -14.07 -7.75
C LYS A 141 -3.32 -13.97 -6.89
N ILE A 142 -2.59 -12.84 -6.95
CA ILE A 142 -1.45 -12.57 -6.08
C ILE A 142 -1.91 -12.46 -4.62
N ALA A 143 -2.95 -11.69 -4.35
CA ALA A 143 -3.47 -11.45 -3.01
C ALA A 143 -3.94 -12.74 -2.34
N LYS A 144 -4.67 -13.60 -3.05
CA LYS A 144 -5.07 -14.93 -2.56
C LYS A 144 -3.86 -15.80 -2.20
N GLN A 145 -2.81 -15.77 -3.03
CA GLN A 145 -1.59 -16.53 -2.75
C GLN A 145 -0.85 -16.01 -1.50
N ILE A 146 -0.78 -14.69 -1.31
CA ILE A 146 -0.20 -14.08 -0.10
C ILE A 146 -1.01 -14.48 1.14
N GLN A 147 -2.35 -14.42 1.11
CA GLN A 147 -3.20 -14.80 2.24
C GLN A 147 -3.17 -16.31 2.52
N HIS A 148 -3.01 -17.14 1.51
CA HIS A 148 -2.79 -18.58 1.68
C HIS A 148 -1.59 -18.90 2.59
N TYR A 149 -0.60 -18.03 2.61
CA TYR A 149 0.55 -18.09 3.50
C TYR A 149 0.47 -17.11 4.69
N ASP A 150 -0.73 -16.75 5.16
CA ASP A 150 -0.99 -15.87 6.32
C ASP A 150 -0.40 -14.47 6.20
N GLY A 151 -0.15 -13.98 4.97
CA GLY A 151 0.33 -12.64 4.72
C GLY A 151 -0.80 -11.60 4.80
N LEU A 152 -0.47 -10.40 5.25
CA LEU A 152 -1.37 -9.24 5.16
C LEU A 152 -1.25 -8.62 3.76
N VAL A 153 -2.38 -8.32 3.14
CA VAL A 153 -2.46 -7.70 1.82
C VAL A 153 -2.78 -6.21 1.95
N GLN A 154 -2.02 -5.39 1.25
CA GLN A 154 -2.34 -3.98 1.01
C GLN A 154 -2.41 -3.74 -0.50
N ILE A 155 -3.54 -3.25 -1.00
CA ILE A 155 -3.65 -2.81 -2.40
C ILE A 155 -3.23 -1.34 -2.44
N ASP A 156 -2.19 -1.01 -3.20
CA ASP A 156 -1.67 0.34 -3.34
C ASP A 156 -2.29 1.02 -4.56
N GLU A 157 -3.19 1.97 -4.32
CA GLU A 157 -4.06 2.56 -5.34
C GLU A 157 -3.99 4.09 -5.40
N PRO A 158 -2.79 4.69 -5.57
CA PRO A 158 -2.66 6.14 -5.74
C PRO A 158 -3.35 6.67 -7.00
N GLY A 159 -3.61 5.83 -8.00
CA GLY A 159 -4.31 6.23 -9.22
C GLY A 159 -5.73 6.74 -9.01
N VAL A 160 -6.39 6.31 -7.93
CA VAL A 160 -7.73 6.79 -7.58
C VAL A 160 -7.69 8.26 -7.13
N SER A 161 -6.75 8.64 -6.29
CA SER A 161 -6.57 10.04 -5.85
C SER A 161 -5.95 10.92 -6.93
N ALA A 162 -5.11 10.34 -7.79
CA ALA A 162 -4.53 11.03 -8.95
C ALA A 162 -5.54 11.27 -10.09
N GLY A 163 -6.76 10.72 -9.99
CA GLY A 163 -7.80 10.92 -10.98
C GLY A 163 -7.60 10.12 -12.27
N PHE A 164 -6.87 9.00 -12.21
CA PHE A 164 -6.64 8.14 -13.39
C PHE A 164 -7.93 7.54 -13.94
N LEU A 165 -8.89 7.27 -13.05
CA LEU A 165 -10.21 6.79 -13.40
C LEU A 165 -11.24 7.46 -12.49
N ASP A 166 -12.48 7.64 -12.99
CA ASP A 166 -13.58 8.10 -12.16
C ASP A 166 -13.77 7.13 -10.96
N PRO A 167 -13.90 7.63 -9.73
CA PRO A 167 -14.08 6.77 -8.55
C PRO A 167 -15.23 5.77 -8.68
N ASN A 168 -16.34 6.14 -9.34
CA ASN A 168 -17.47 5.24 -9.56
C ASN A 168 -17.12 4.06 -10.50
N LEU A 169 -16.19 4.26 -11.44
CA LEU A 169 -15.71 3.19 -12.32
C LEU A 169 -14.66 2.30 -11.63
N SER A 170 -14.09 2.76 -10.51
CA SER A 170 -13.08 2.04 -9.76
C SER A 170 -13.68 0.98 -8.81
N GLU A 171 -14.97 1.07 -8.48
CA GLU A 171 -15.65 0.16 -7.53
C GLU A 171 -15.59 -1.30 -7.99
N GLU A 172 -15.94 -1.56 -9.26
CA GLU A 172 -15.98 -2.93 -9.81
C GLU A 172 -14.58 -3.58 -9.86
N PRO A 173 -13.53 -2.96 -10.43
CA PRO A 173 -12.18 -3.54 -10.41
C PRO A 173 -11.64 -3.76 -8.99
N LEU A 174 -11.91 -2.87 -8.04
CA LEU A 174 -11.47 -3.04 -6.66
C LEU A 174 -12.20 -4.18 -5.96
N ASN A 175 -13.49 -4.40 -6.23
CA ASN A 175 -14.21 -5.56 -5.72
C ASN A 175 -13.68 -6.88 -6.31
N ILE A 176 -13.32 -6.92 -7.60
CA ILE A 176 -12.66 -8.08 -8.22
C ILE A 176 -11.30 -8.32 -7.58
N ALA A 177 -10.49 -7.28 -7.40
CA ALA A 177 -9.16 -7.39 -6.78
C ALA A 177 -9.20 -7.94 -5.34
N THR A 178 -10.32 -7.73 -4.63
CA THR A 178 -10.50 -8.19 -3.25
C THR A 178 -11.45 -9.39 -3.12
N GLU A 179 -11.93 -9.97 -4.22
CA GLU A 179 -12.90 -11.09 -4.21
C GLU A 179 -12.35 -12.29 -3.44
N ASP A 180 -13.16 -12.81 -2.49
CA ASP A 180 -12.85 -13.96 -1.62
C ASP A 180 -11.59 -13.79 -0.74
N LEU A 181 -11.10 -12.57 -0.54
CA LEU A 181 -10.06 -12.30 0.46
C LEU A 181 -10.68 -12.20 1.86
N ASP A 182 -9.89 -12.57 2.88
CA ASP A 182 -10.26 -12.24 4.26
C ASP A 182 -10.16 -10.72 4.47
N PRO A 183 -11.28 -10.02 4.74
CA PRO A 183 -11.26 -8.59 4.94
C PRO A 183 -10.40 -8.14 6.13
N LYS A 184 -10.20 -9.00 7.15
CA LYS A 184 -9.36 -8.68 8.31
C LYS A 184 -7.87 -8.62 7.97
N LEU A 185 -7.47 -9.29 6.88
CA LEU A 185 -6.10 -9.33 6.38
C LEU A 185 -5.89 -8.39 5.16
N THR A 186 -6.94 -7.65 4.77
CA THR A 186 -6.94 -6.82 3.55
C THR A 186 -7.09 -5.34 3.86
N SER A 187 -6.18 -4.54 3.32
CA SER A 187 -6.20 -3.08 3.36
C SER A 187 -6.04 -2.49 1.97
N ILE A 188 -6.46 -1.23 1.80
CA ILE A 188 -6.13 -0.44 0.61
C ILE A 188 -5.41 0.83 1.04
N HIS A 189 -4.34 1.18 0.34
CA HIS A 189 -3.62 2.44 0.56
C HIS A 189 -3.92 3.41 -0.58
N VAL A 190 -4.35 4.62 -0.21
CA VAL A 190 -4.55 5.73 -1.12
C VAL A 190 -3.85 6.95 -0.54
N CYS A 191 -2.71 7.32 -1.15
CA CYS A 191 -2.00 8.57 -0.81
C CYS A 191 -2.55 9.75 -1.64
N GLY A 192 -2.12 10.97 -1.30
CA GLY A 192 -2.54 12.20 -1.98
C GLY A 192 -3.89 12.73 -1.50
N LYS A 193 -4.44 13.68 -2.27
CA LYS A 193 -5.66 14.40 -1.90
C LYS A 193 -6.91 13.55 -2.09
N LEU A 194 -7.68 13.39 -1.02
CA LEU A 194 -8.95 12.67 -1.02
C LEU A 194 -10.13 13.61 -1.31
N ASN A 195 -11.22 13.01 -1.78
CA ASN A 195 -12.55 13.66 -1.85
C ASN A 195 -13.64 12.67 -1.41
N SER A 196 -14.85 13.19 -1.20
CA SER A 196 -15.97 12.38 -0.69
C SER A 196 -16.37 11.24 -1.65
N ASN A 197 -16.22 11.41 -2.96
CA ASN A 197 -16.55 10.35 -3.93
C ASN A 197 -15.55 9.18 -3.81
N ILE A 198 -14.25 9.47 -3.63
CA ILE A 198 -13.23 8.43 -3.37
C ILE A 198 -13.60 7.65 -2.11
N LEU A 199 -13.83 8.32 -0.99
CA LEU A 199 -14.16 7.65 0.28
C LEU A 199 -15.47 6.86 0.18
N LYS A 200 -16.48 7.38 -0.52
CA LYS A 200 -17.72 6.66 -0.79
C LYS A 200 -17.49 5.38 -1.58
N THR A 201 -16.66 5.42 -2.61
CA THR A 201 -16.29 4.22 -3.39
C THR A 201 -15.52 3.22 -2.55
N LEU A 202 -14.49 3.65 -1.82
CA LEU A 202 -13.70 2.77 -0.95
C LEU A 202 -14.54 2.13 0.16
N GLY A 203 -15.52 2.85 0.70
CA GLY A 203 -16.46 2.34 1.70
C GLY A 203 -17.30 1.15 1.22
N LYS A 204 -17.57 1.06 -0.07
CA LYS A 204 -18.39 -0.01 -0.70
C LYS A 204 -17.62 -1.29 -1.01
N ILE A 205 -16.27 -1.27 -0.98
CA ILE A 205 -15.48 -2.46 -1.29
C ILE A 205 -15.70 -3.51 -0.21
N LYS A 206 -16.17 -4.71 -0.60
CA LYS A 206 -16.71 -5.72 0.32
C LYS A 206 -15.64 -6.37 1.19
N ASN A 207 -14.62 -6.98 0.57
CA ASN A 207 -13.60 -7.78 1.25
C ASN A 207 -12.38 -6.94 1.65
N LEU A 208 -12.65 -5.78 2.24
CA LEU A 208 -11.67 -4.78 2.66
C LEU A 208 -12.08 -4.20 4.02
N SER A 209 -11.20 -4.25 5.02
CA SER A 209 -11.52 -3.73 6.35
C SER A 209 -10.77 -2.45 6.72
N ILE A 210 -9.64 -2.14 6.08
CA ILE A 210 -8.80 -1.01 6.46
C ILE A 210 -8.56 -0.08 5.26
N LEU A 211 -8.83 1.21 5.48
CA LEU A 211 -8.45 2.31 4.60
C LEU A 211 -7.19 2.98 5.14
N SER A 212 -6.06 2.79 4.49
CA SER A 212 -4.76 3.38 4.81
C SER A 212 -4.63 4.70 4.04
N LEU A 213 -4.71 5.84 4.74
CA LEU A 213 -4.88 7.15 4.13
C LEU A 213 -3.79 8.13 4.57
N GLU A 214 -3.44 9.07 3.69
CA GLU A 214 -2.47 10.14 3.93
C GLU A 214 -3.13 11.31 4.66
N PHE A 215 -2.44 11.85 5.71
CA PHE A 215 -2.91 13.05 6.43
C PHE A 215 -1.80 14.06 6.72
N ALA A 216 -0.52 13.67 6.82
CA ALA A 216 0.55 14.61 7.14
C ALA A 216 0.91 15.50 5.93
N GLY A 217 0.97 14.92 4.73
CA GLY A 217 1.20 15.66 3.49
C GLY A 217 -0.05 16.33 2.92
N SER A 218 -1.23 15.86 3.31
CA SER A 218 -2.54 16.31 2.79
C SER A 218 -3.50 16.60 3.94
N SER A 219 -3.30 17.71 4.66
CA SER A 219 -4.07 18.07 5.88
C SER A 219 -5.57 18.21 5.64
N ASP A 220 -6.00 18.62 4.43
CA ASP A 220 -7.42 18.71 4.03
C ASP A 220 -8.15 17.37 4.11
N ASN A 221 -7.41 16.24 4.08
CA ASN A 221 -7.98 14.92 4.16
C ASN A 221 -8.71 14.65 5.49
N VAL A 222 -8.33 15.33 6.57
CA VAL A 222 -9.03 15.26 7.87
C VAL A 222 -10.47 15.79 7.73
N ALA A 223 -10.66 16.94 7.09
CA ALA A 223 -11.97 17.51 6.86
C ALA A 223 -12.80 16.66 5.88
N THR A 224 -12.17 16.10 4.85
CA THR A 224 -12.81 15.18 3.90
C THR A 224 -13.28 13.90 4.57
N LEU A 225 -12.47 13.33 5.47
CA LEU A 225 -12.81 12.15 6.26
C LEU A 225 -14.04 12.41 7.14
N SER A 226 -14.08 13.55 7.83
CA SER A 226 -15.22 13.95 8.67
C SER A 226 -16.53 14.03 7.88
N LYS A 227 -16.51 14.66 6.71
CA LYS A 227 -17.68 14.76 5.81
C LYS A 227 -18.15 13.44 5.23
N SER A 228 -17.27 12.42 5.21
CA SER A 228 -17.51 11.12 4.56
C SER A 228 -17.69 9.98 5.56
N LEU A 229 -17.75 10.26 6.86
CA LEU A 229 -17.71 9.27 7.94
C LEU A 229 -18.76 8.17 7.78
N LEU A 230 -19.98 8.49 7.43
CA LEU A 230 -21.05 7.52 7.21
C LEU A 230 -20.71 6.51 6.08
N SER A 231 -20.08 7.02 5.02
CA SER A 231 -19.71 6.19 3.86
C SER A 231 -18.66 5.11 4.19
N ILE A 232 -17.84 5.33 5.22
CA ILE A 232 -16.76 4.42 5.63
C ILE A 232 -16.98 3.79 7.01
N SER A 233 -18.19 3.90 7.57
CA SER A 233 -18.49 3.48 8.95
C SER A 233 -18.19 2.01 9.24
N SER A 234 -18.20 1.13 8.23
CA SER A 234 -17.84 -0.28 8.35
C SER A 234 -16.31 -0.53 8.33
N LYS A 235 -15.50 0.48 8.04
CA LYS A 235 -14.05 0.36 7.85
C LYS A 235 -13.30 0.86 9.08
N LYS A 236 -12.05 0.40 9.21
CA LYS A 236 -11.02 0.99 10.08
C LYS A 236 -10.12 1.90 9.25
N VAL A 237 -9.40 2.80 9.92
CA VAL A 237 -8.49 3.75 9.28
C VAL A 237 -7.06 3.47 9.72
N GLY A 238 -6.16 3.31 8.74
CA GLY A 238 -4.73 3.47 8.91
C GLY A 238 -4.38 4.93 8.72
N VAL A 239 -3.63 5.51 9.65
CA VAL A 239 -3.36 6.95 9.69
C VAL A 239 -1.94 7.24 9.22
N GLY A 240 -1.80 7.81 8.02
CA GLY A 240 -0.55 8.40 7.53
C GLY A 240 -0.28 9.69 8.29
N CYS A 241 0.68 9.65 9.21
CA CYS A 241 0.95 10.76 10.11
C CYS A 241 2.34 11.37 9.96
N MET A 242 3.12 10.90 8.97
CA MET A 242 4.46 11.41 8.68
C MET A 242 4.68 11.60 7.19
N LYS A 243 5.12 12.78 6.79
CA LYS A 243 5.53 13.08 5.41
C LYS A 243 6.69 12.20 4.97
N VAL A 244 6.72 11.86 3.69
CA VAL A 244 7.78 11.03 3.09
C VAL A 244 8.59 11.75 2.01
N ASN A 245 8.04 12.82 1.44
CA ASN A 245 8.73 13.67 0.48
C ASN A 245 9.59 14.70 1.24
N VAL A 246 10.66 14.22 1.87
CA VAL A 246 11.58 15.00 2.71
C VAL A 246 12.98 14.95 2.12
N LEU A 247 13.67 16.07 2.10
CA LEU A 247 15.05 16.20 1.58
C LEU A 247 16.07 16.39 2.71
N SER A 248 15.62 16.88 3.87
CA SER A 248 16.45 17.14 5.03
C SER A 248 15.71 16.80 6.33
N GLN A 249 16.40 16.88 7.46
CA GLN A 249 15.78 16.65 8.77
C GLN A 249 14.76 17.73 9.14
N GLU A 250 14.92 18.95 8.61
CA GLU A 250 14.00 20.07 8.86
C GLU A 250 12.63 19.85 8.17
N ASP A 251 12.59 19.04 7.12
CA ASP A 251 11.36 18.70 6.41
C ASP A 251 10.51 17.63 7.14
N LEU A 252 11.11 16.96 8.14
CA LEU A 252 10.43 15.88 8.87
C LEU A 252 9.20 16.42 9.60
N THR A 253 8.14 15.65 9.61
CA THR A 253 6.97 15.96 10.43
C THR A 253 7.36 15.90 11.90
N PRO A 254 7.20 17.00 12.68
CA PRO A 254 7.43 16.96 14.12
C PRO A 254 6.58 15.89 14.81
N ILE A 255 7.13 15.25 15.83
CA ILE A 255 6.43 14.18 16.58
C ILE A 255 5.11 14.68 17.15
N GLU A 256 5.09 15.87 17.73
CA GLU A 256 3.89 16.49 18.30
C GLU A 256 2.80 16.73 17.26
N LYS A 257 3.19 17.11 16.04
CA LYS A 257 2.25 17.27 14.91
C LYS A 257 1.68 15.92 14.47
N SER A 258 2.52 14.87 14.43
CA SER A 258 2.06 13.50 14.12
C SER A 258 1.07 12.99 15.18
N VAL A 259 1.34 13.26 16.46
CA VAL A 259 0.44 12.93 17.58
C VAL A 259 -0.91 13.67 17.42
N GLU A 260 -0.87 14.97 17.07
CA GLU A 260 -2.07 15.78 16.82
C GLU A 260 -2.91 15.19 15.66
N ILE A 261 -2.27 14.84 14.54
CA ILE A 261 -2.95 14.21 13.39
C ILE A 261 -3.67 12.93 13.81
N VAL A 262 -2.99 12.04 14.53
CA VAL A 262 -3.60 10.78 14.99
C VAL A 262 -4.78 11.02 15.92
N ARG A 263 -4.67 11.98 16.87
CA ARG A 263 -5.76 12.36 17.77
C ARG A 263 -6.96 12.95 17.02
N ASN A 264 -6.71 13.83 16.04
CA ASN A 264 -7.75 14.45 15.23
C ASN A 264 -8.50 13.39 14.41
N VAL A 265 -7.80 12.46 13.74
CA VAL A 265 -8.44 11.37 13.02
C VAL A 265 -9.22 10.46 13.98
N SER A 266 -8.64 10.13 15.15
CA SER A 266 -9.29 9.29 16.16
C SER A 266 -10.57 9.94 16.72
N SER A 267 -10.59 11.25 16.94
CA SER A 267 -11.78 11.97 17.40
C SER A 267 -12.94 11.94 16.39
N ILE A 268 -12.61 11.81 15.09
CA ILE A 268 -13.60 11.72 14.01
C ILE A 268 -14.16 10.31 13.88
N VAL A 269 -13.28 9.30 13.79
CA VAL A 269 -13.70 7.92 13.47
C VAL A 269 -13.99 7.07 14.72
N GLY A 270 -13.52 7.48 15.88
CA GLY A 270 -13.49 6.70 17.12
C GLY A 270 -12.16 5.95 17.30
N SER A 271 -11.67 5.86 18.53
CA SER A 271 -10.38 5.22 18.83
C SER A 271 -10.32 3.74 18.44
N ASN A 272 -11.43 3.01 18.57
CA ASN A 272 -11.55 1.61 18.18
C ASN A 272 -11.53 1.37 16.67
N LYS A 273 -11.62 2.44 15.87
CA LYS A 273 -11.52 2.41 14.40
C LYS A 273 -10.12 2.72 13.88
N ILE A 274 -9.18 3.12 14.72
CA ILE A 274 -7.77 3.24 14.31
C ILE A 274 -7.16 1.84 14.22
N ALA A 275 -6.77 1.45 13.00
CA ALA A 275 -6.14 0.14 12.76
C ALA A 275 -4.64 0.16 13.09
N TYR A 276 -3.95 1.18 12.62
CA TYR A 276 -2.52 1.42 12.79
C TYR A 276 -2.13 2.83 12.35
N ILE A 277 -0.88 3.21 12.66
CA ILE A 277 -0.26 4.43 12.13
C ILE A 277 0.90 4.07 11.20
N HIS A 278 1.18 4.93 10.21
CA HIS A 278 2.20 4.71 9.19
C HIS A 278 2.72 6.03 8.60
N PRO A 279 3.84 6.02 7.84
CA PRO A 279 4.22 7.15 6.98
C PRO A 279 3.19 7.34 5.86
N ASP A 280 3.02 8.55 5.35
CA ASP A 280 2.00 8.88 4.33
C ASP A 280 2.06 8.00 3.07
N CYS A 281 3.25 7.55 2.70
CA CYS A 281 3.47 6.70 1.53
C CYS A 281 4.72 5.82 1.73
N GLY A 282 5.14 5.09 0.68
CA GLY A 282 6.39 4.35 0.66
C GLY A 282 7.62 5.27 0.74
N LEU A 283 8.72 4.74 1.29
CA LEU A 283 9.96 5.48 1.57
C LEU A 283 11.06 5.27 0.51
N ARG A 284 10.77 4.62 -0.61
CA ARG A 284 11.77 4.28 -1.65
C ARG A 284 12.63 5.45 -2.12
N LYS A 285 12.04 6.65 -2.21
CA LYS A 285 12.73 7.87 -2.71
C LYS A 285 13.42 8.67 -1.61
N THR A 286 13.26 8.27 -0.36
CA THR A 286 13.88 8.90 0.80
C THR A 286 15.29 8.32 1.01
N SER A 287 16.24 9.09 1.56
CA SER A 287 17.54 8.51 1.92
C SER A 287 17.39 7.47 3.04
N ILE A 288 18.33 6.55 3.18
CA ILE A 288 18.31 5.50 4.22
C ILE A 288 18.27 6.15 5.61
N GLU A 289 19.03 7.22 5.81
CA GLU A 289 19.12 7.96 7.07
C GLU A 289 17.77 8.57 7.44
N LEU A 290 17.15 9.32 6.51
CA LEU A 290 15.86 9.97 6.74
C LEU A 290 14.74 8.93 6.88
N ALA A 291 14.74 7.86 6.09
CA ALA A 291 13.78 6.77 6.24
C ALA A 291 13.86 6.13 7.62
N THR A 292 15.09 5.91 8.13
CA THR A 292 15.32 5.38 9.48
C THR A 292 14.78 6.33 10.55
N VAL A 293 15.01 7.64 10.42
CA VAL A 293 14.48 8.65 11.34
C VAL A 293 12.96 8.68 11.32
N ILE A 294 12.33 8.66 10.13
CA ILE A 294 10.87 8.62 9.99
C ILE A 294 10.30 7.41 10.75
N LEU A 295 10.90 6.23 10.59
CA LEU A 295 10.40 5.02 11.26
C LEU A 295 10.61 5.06 12.78
N LYS A 296 11.73 5.61 13.27
CA LYS A 296 11.97 5.84 14.71
C LYS A 296 10.95 6.81 15.30
N ASN A 297 10.72 7.94 14.61
CA ASN A 297 9.71 8.92 15.02
C ASN A 297 8.30 8.32 15.02
N LEU A 298 7.95 7.48 14.03
CA LEU A 298 6.68 6.77 14.00
C LEU A 298 6.51 5.87 15.24
N LYS A 299 7.57 5.16 15.64
CA LYS A 299 7.57 4.33 16.85
C LYS A 299 7.36 5.18 18.11
N GLU A 300 8.01 6.34 18.18
CA GLU A 300 7.83 7.27 19.30
C GLU A 300 6.39 7.80 19.37
N VAL A 301 5.80 8.22 18.23
CA VAL A 301 4.39 8.64 18.15
C VAL A 301 3.47 7.56 18.69
N SER A 302 3.72 6.28 18.35
CA SER A 302 2.88 5.17 18.81
C SER A 302 2.83 5.02 20.33
N GLY A 303 3.91 5.40 21.03
CA GLY A 303 4.00 5.40 22.49
C GLY A 303 3.37 6.63 23.15
N LYS A 304 3.37 7.78 22.46
CA LYS A 304 2.82 9.06 22.98
C LYS A 304 1.30 9.18 22.79
N VAL A 305 0.71 8.48 21.83
CA VAL A 305 -0.73 8.52 21.60
C VAL A 305 -1.43 7.51 22.50
N LYS A 306 -2.20 8.02 23.46
CA LYS A 306 -3.14 7.23 24.28
C LYS A 306 -4.54 7.43 23.69
N LEU A 307 -5.14 6.39 23.11
CA LEU A 307 -6.51 6.36 22.59
C LEU A 307 -7.46 5.60 23.50
#